data_60d8dec7e57345371a4eb22dd677bee9
#
_entry.id   60d8dec7e57345371a4eb22dd677bee9
#
_cell.length_a   1.000
_cell.length_b   1.000
_cell.length_c   1.000
_cell.angle_alpha   90.00
_cell.angle_beta   90.00
_cell.angle_gamma   90.00
#
_symmetry.space_group_name_H-M   'P 1'
#
loop_
_entity.id
_entity.type
_entity.pdbx_description
1 polymer ?
#
loop_
_entity_poly.entity_id
_entity_poly.type
_entity_poly.pdbx_seq_one_letter_code
_entity_poly.pdbx_strand_id
1 'polypeptide(L)'
;MRHCVFFAFLYMDIDFFHRILSVDSTSGKEAALADILAAELAGPGRKVETYDVGDGTKNILVSWGIPKVIFCTHLDTVPPYISPVMDGEVIRGRGSCDAKGQIFAMYEACKVLESRGFADFGLLLLAGEETGSYGAKAFNSVMSGAASDVWVIVGEPTDNCMASAAKGTKSFEVTFTGRSCHSGYPENGHSAIIHFNDFLNALRSIVFPEDEVLGATTWNVGRLVSDNPQNILSDSLTCRVYFRTTFESDEMVCNVMKNIAGPEAKLRFGRRQVQDGSDIVAKDVALWQKSMSVKAFGGDSPSRFEVLDGFPSKPVAFGSDAPQLSCFGHKILCGPGSIHVAHRPEEHILLKDIEHAINNYIRIYTDIISRQ
;
A
#
# COMPACT_ATOMS: atom_id res chain seq x y z
N MET A 1 -1.05 20.27 38.34
CA MET A 1 -0.14 19.21 38.79
C MET A 1 0.61 18.69 37.56
N ARG A 2 1.93 18.86 37.52
CA ARG A 2 2.71 18.35 36.39
C ARG A 2 2.81 16.83 36.53
N HIS A 3 2.21 16.08 35.62
CA HIS A 3 2.40 14.64 35.56
C HIS A 3 3.83 14.39 35.04
N CYS A 4 4.74 14.04 35.95
CA CYS A 4 5.99 13.40 35.58
C CYS A 4 5.66 12.04 34.97
N VAL A 5 5.75 11.93 33.67
CA VAL A 5 5.75 10.65 32.98
C VAL A 5 7.11 10.00 33.29
N PHE A 6 7.13 9.07 34.23
CA PHE A 6 8.26 8.19 34.43
C PHE A 6 8.40 7.33 33.17
N PHE A 7 9.41 7.60 32.36
CA PHE A 7 9.90 6.66 31.35
C PHE A 7 10.51 5.47 32.12
N ALA A 8 9.74 4.45 32.38
CA ALA A 8 10.29 3.15 32.71
C ALA A 8 11.01 2.65 31.46
N PHE A 9 12.27 2.26 31.56
CA PHE A 9 12.96 1.53 30.50
C PHE A 9 12.09 0.33 30.14
N LEU A 10 11.47 0.37 28.98
CA LEU A 10 10.71 -0.75 28.45
C LEU A 10 11.72 -1.85 28.12
N TYR A 11 11.64 -2.96 28.81
CA TYR A 11 12.34 -4.17 28.38
C TYR A 11 11.56 -4.77 27.21
N MET A 12 11.99 -4.45 25.97
CA MET A 12 11.43 -5.01 24.74
C MET A 12 11.86 -6.47 24.57
N ASP A 13 10.93 -7.37 24.24
CA ASP A 13 11.24 -8.77 23.93
C ASP A 13 11.84 -8.91 22.53
N ILE A 14 13.13 -8.59 22.41
CA ILE A 14 13.86 -8.64 21.15
C ILE A 14 13.92 -10.08 20.58
N ASP A 15 13.90 -11.10 21.44
CA ASP A 15 13.87 -12.49 21.00
C ASP A 15 12.53 -12.81 20.29
N PHE A 16 11.42 -12.28 20.79
CA PHE A 16 10.14 -12.39 20.09
C PHE A 16 10.19 -11.70 18.73
N PHE A 17 10.77 -10.48 18.67
CA PHE A 17 10.91 -9.77 17.39
C PHE A 17 11.75 -10.57 16.39
N HIS A 18 12.89 -11.12 16.84
CA HIS A 18 13.72 -11.98 16.01
C HIS A 18 12.97 -13.23 15.52
N ARG A 19 12.17 -13.88 16.40
CA ARG A 19 11.37 -15.06 16.02
C ARG A 19 10.39 -14.74 14.90
N ILE A 20 9.59 -13.67 15.01
CA ILE A 20 8.61 -13.30 13.97
C ILE A 20 9.28 -12.86 12.66
N LEU A 21 10.43 -12.19 12.72
CA LEU A 21 11.22 -11.86 11.54
C LEU A 21 11.80 -13.07 10.83
N SER A 22 12.11 -14.13 11.57
CA SER A 22 12.71 -15.37 11.03
C SER A 22 11.71 -16.25 10.26
N VAL A 23 10.43 -15.91 10.28
CA VAL A 23 9.40 -16.61 9.50
C VAL A 23 9.24 -15.97 8.13
N ASP A 24 9.35 -16.73 7.04
CA ASP A 24 9.01 -16.26 5.69
C ASP A 24 7.49 -16.08 5.59
N SER A 25 7.03 -14.84 5.64
CA SER A 25 5.64 -14.44 5.43
C SER A 25 5.46 -13.58 4.17
N THR A 26 6.28 -13.81 3.14
CA THR A 26 6.02 -13.16 1.85
C THR A 26 4.61 -13.46 1.38
N SER A 27 3.94 -12.47 0.78
CA SER A 27 2.51 -12.55 0.42
C SER A 27 2.12 -13.90 -0.19
N GLY A 28 1.13 -14.54 0.41
CA GLY A 28 0.70 -15.92 0.13
C GLY A 28 1.38 -17.00 0.99
N LYS A 29 2.27 -16.64 1.94
CA LYS A 29 2.92 -17.55 2.90
C LYS A 29 2.70 -17.14 4.35
N GLU A 30 1.77 -16.24 4.62
CA GLU A 30 1.53 -15.66 5.95
C GLU A 30 1.00 -16.69 6.98
N ALA A 31 0.46 -17.81 6.51
CA ALA A 31 -0.19 -18.81 7.37
C ALA A 31 0.67 -19.25 8.55
N ALA A 32 1.97 -19.53 8.29
CA ALA A 32 2.88 -19.97 9.34
C ALA A 32 3.12 -18.91 10.42
N LEU A 33 3.26 -17.64 10.01
CA LEU A 33 3.40 -16.51 10.92
C LEU A 33 2.10 -16.30 11.72
N ALA A 34 0.95 -16.41 11.06
CA ALA A 34 -0.36 -16.27 11.70
C ALA A 34 -0.58 -17.34 12.77
N ASP A 35 -0.19 -18.61 12.52
CA ASP A 35 -0.29 -19.70 13.50
C ASP A 35 0.58 -19.42 14.74
N ILE A 36 1.83 -19.00 14.52
CA ILE A 36 2.76 -18.67 15.61
C ILE A 36 2.19 -17.50 16.43
N LEU A 37 1.74 -16.43 15.79
CA LEU A 37 1.21 -15.26 16.49
C LEU A 37 -0.09 -15.58 17.23
N ALA A 38 -1.00 -16.34 16.65
CA ALA A 38 -2.23 -16.74 17.33
C ALA A 38 -1.94 -17.53 18.63
N ALA A 39 -0.88 -18.35 18.62
CA ALA A 39 -0.47 -19.09 19.82
C ALA A 39 0.27 -18.21 20.84
N GLU A 40 1.23 -17.38 20.38
CA GLU A 40 2.05 -16.53 21.27
C GLU A 40 1.25 -15.36 21.90
N LEU A 41 0.27 -14.84 21.17
CA LEU A 41 -0.57 -13.75 21.66
C LEU A 41 -1.69 -14.22 22.60
N ALA A 42 -1.95 -15.53 22.67
CA ALA A 42 -2.92 -16.10 23.58
C ALA A 42 -2.45 -15.96 25.04
N GLY A 43 -3.40 -15.70 25.95
CA GLY A 43 -3.10 -15.56 27.36
C GLY A 43 -4.34 -15.30 28.22
N PRO A 44 -4.20 -15.34 29.54
CA PRO A 44 -5.30 -15.04 30.45
C PRO A 44 -5.89 -13.65 30.19
N GLY A 45 -7.21 -13.55 30.11
CA GLY A 45 -7.89 -12.27 29.87
C GLY A 45 -7.86 -11.78 28.41
N ARG A 46 -7.26 -12.52 27.49
CA ARG A 46 -7.19 -12.23 26.07
C ARG A 46 -8.10 -13.17 25.29
N LYS A 47 -8.88 -12.64 24.37
CA LYS A 47 -9.66 -13.42 23.40
C LYS A 47 -8.93 -13.38 22.07
N VAL A 48 -8.55 -14.53 21.55
CA VAL A 48 -7.94 -14.66 20.21
C VAL A 48 -8.97 -15.22 19.24
N GLU A 49 -9.23 -14.49 18.18
CA GLU A 49 -10.14 -14.88 17.09
C GLU A 49 -9.36 -14.91 15.76
N THR A 50 -9.65 -15.88 14.95
CA THR A 50 -9.05 -16.00 13.61
C THR A 50 -10.14 -15.99 12.56
N TYR A 51 -9.91 -15.27 11.47
CA TYR A 51 -10.83 -15.15 10.35
C TYR A 51 -10.13 -15.68 9.09
N ASP A 52 -10.67 -16.75 8.53
CA ASP A 52 -10.16 -17.31 7.26
C ASP A 52 -10.30 -16.28 6.14
N VAL A 53 -9.24 -16.09 5.39
CA VAL A 53 -9.18 -15.15 4.26
C VAL A 53 -9.01 -15.86 2.92
N GLY A 54 -8.93 -17.17 2.91
CA GLY A 54 -8.67 -18.02 1.76
C GLY A 54 -7.20 -18.41 1.61
N ASP A 55 -6.94 -19.37 0.75
CA ASP A 55 -5.61 -19.92 0.44
C ASP A 55 -4.79 -20.35 1.67
N GLY A 56 -5.49 -20.71 2.77
CA GLY A 56 -4.86 -21.13 4.04
C GLY A 56 -4.35 -19.98 4.89
N THR A 57 -4.56 -18.72 4.49
CA THR A 57 -4.22 -17.54 5.28
C THR A 57 -5.38 -17.10 6.17
N LYS A 58 -5.08 -16.35 7.21
CA LYS A 58 -6.05 -15.83 8.16
C LYS A 58 -5.65 -14.50 8.76
N ASN A 59 -6.66 -13.70 9.09
CA ASN A 59 -6.50 -12.56 9.99
C ASN A 59 -6.56 -13.03 11.45
N ILE A 60 -5.96 -12.27 12.34
CA ILE A 60 -5.97 -12.50 13.79
C ILE A 60 -6.47 -11.25 14.49
N LEU A 61 -7.47 -11.41 15.35
CA LEU A 61 -7.89 -10.37 16.28
C LEU A 61 -7.65 -10.87 17.71
N VAL A 62 -6.82 -10.14 18.43
CA VAL A 62 -6.65 -10.34 19.89
C VAL A 62 -7.32 -9.19 20.59
N SER A 63 -8.25 -9.50 21.52
CA SER A 63 -9.00 -8.50 22.25
C SER A 63 -8.77 -8.60 23.73
N TRP A 64 -8.57 -7.46 24.39
CA TRP A 64 -8.60 -7.27 25.84
C TRP A 64 -9.95 -6.62 26.19
N GLY A 65 -10.94 -7.47 26.53
CA GLY A 65 -12.33 -7.05 26.75
C GLY A 65 -13.04 -6.63 25.44
N ILE A 66 -13.77 -5.51 25.47
CA ILE A 66 -14.51 -4.97 24.32
C ILE A 66 -13.71 -3.79 23.77
N PRO A 67 -13.06 -3.93 22.61
CA PRO A 67 -12.17 -2.91 22.08
C PRO A 67 -12.89 -1.61 21.73
N LYS A 68 -12.38 -0.49 22.21
CA LYS A 68 -12.67 0.86 21.76
C LYS A 68 -11.58 1.40 20.82
N VAL A 69 -10.37 0.85 20.95
CA VAL A 69 -9.21 1.14 20.10
C VAL A 69 -8.62 -0.17 19.62
N ILE A 70 -8.39 -0.28 18.32
CA ILE A 70 -7.72 -1.42 17.71
C ILE A 70 -6.41 -0.95 17.05
N PHE A 71 -5.30 -1.55 17.48
CA PHE A 71 -4.04 -1.47 16.78
C PHE A 71 -4.08 -2.46 15.62
N CYS A 72 -3.75 -2.04 14.40
CA CYS A 72 -3.91 -2.84 13.21
C CYS A 72 -2.68 -2.73 12.31
N THR A 73 -2.18 -3.85 11.81
CA THR A 73 -1.14 -3.88 10.78
C THR A 73 -1.17 -5.22 10.04
N HIS A 74 -0.29 -5.42 9.07
CA HIS A 74 -0.33 -6.60 8.22
C HIS A 74 0.75 -7.65 8.56
N LEU A 75 0.46 -8.90 8.16
CA LEU A 75 1.29 -10.09 8.39
C LEU A 75 2.27 -10.34 7.25
N ASP A 76 1.86 -10.00 6.03
CA ASP A 76 2.64 -10.27 4.84
C ASP A 76 3.78 -9.28 4.63
N THR A 77 4.67 -9.65 3.74
CA THR A 77 5.78 -8.81 3.29
C THR A 77 5.99 -9.00 1.79
N VAL A 78 6.57 -8.01 1.11
CA VAL A 78 6.99 -8.20 -0.29
C VAL A 78 8.12 -9.23 -0.42
N PRO A 79 8.19 -9.99 -1.53
CA PRO A 79 9.33 -10.84 -1.82
C PRO A 79 10.57 -10.01 -2.26
N PRO A 80 11.81 -10.55 -2.15
CA PRO A 80 12.12 -11.84 -1.55
C PRO A 80 12.19 -11.78 -0.03
N TYR A 81 12.07 -12.94 0.65
CA TYR A 81 12.41 -13.08 2.06
C TYR A 81 13.90 -12.77 2.28
N ILE A 82 14.19 -11.99 3.31
CA ILE A 82 15.54 -11.64 3.74
C ILE A 82 15.63 -11.93 5.23
N SER A 83 16.54 -12.85 5.59
CA SER A 83 16.73 -13.27 6.98
C SER A 83 17.12 -12.10 7.88
N PRO A 84 16.64 -12.09 9.14
CA PRO A 84 16.97 -11.03 10.07
C PRO A 84 18.45 -11.05 10.50
N VAL A 85 19.00 -9.87 10.66
CA VAL A 85 20.32 -9.64 11.26
C VAL A 85 20.17 -8.57 12.34
N MET A 86 20.59 -8.94 13.56
CA MET A 86 20.61 -8.03 14.70
C MET A 86 22.00 -7.40 14.80
N ASP A 87 22.11 -6.11 14.50
CA ASP A 87 23.36 -5.36 14.48
C ASP A 87 23.26 -4.19 15.47
N GLY A 88 23.48 -4.48 16.75
CA GLY A 88 23.30 -3.52 17.83
C GLY A 88 21.88 -2.95 17.87
N GLU A 89 21.75 -1.66 17.63
CA GLU A 89 20.45 -0.97 17.63
C GLU A 89 19.71 -1.05 16.27
N VAL A 90 20.35 -1.64 15.24
CA VAL A 90 19.80 -1.76 13.89
C VAL A 90 19.35 -3.19 13.65
N ILE A 91 18.08 -3.36 13.31
CA ILE A 91 17.54 -4.66 12.95
C ILE A 91 17.25 -4.64 11.46
N ARG A 92 17.92 -5.53 10.72
CA ARG A 92 17.79 -5.67 9.26
C ARG A 92 16.99 -6.91 8.93
N GLY A 93 16.37 -6.93 7.76
CA GLY A 93 15.64 -8.07 7.23
C GLY A 93 14.28 -7.69 6.66
N ARG A 94 13.71 -8.54 5.85
CA ARG A 94 12.39 -8.32 5.26
C ARG A 94 11.31 -8.30 6.34
N GLY A 95 10.49 -7.25 6.34
CA GLY A 95 9.47 -7.04 7.36
C GLY A 95 9.99 -6.33 8.63
N SER A 96 11.30 -6.05 8.74
CA SER A 96 11.81 -5.32 9.91
C SER A 96 11.18 -3.94 10.02
N CYS A 97 10.94 -3.27 8.91
CA CYS A 97 10.26 -1.99 8.81
C CYS A 97 8.78 -2.18 8.42
N ASP A 98 8.48 -3.07 7.44
CA ASP A 98 7.19 -3.19 6.79
C ASP A 98 6.73 -4.66 6.69
N ALA A 99 5.85 -5.21 7.61
CA ALA A 99 5.34 -4.48 8.79
C ALA A 99 5.50 -5.28 10.10
N LYS A 100 6.42 -6.25 10.20
CA LYS A 100 6.63 -7.01 11.47
C LYS A 100 7.20 -6.13 12.58
N GLY A 101 7.93 -5.06 12.24
CA GLY A 101 8.32 -4.03 13.19
C GLY A 101 7.11 -3.31 13.78
N GLN A 102 6.05 -3.11 12.99
CA GLN A 102 4.77 -2.57 13.45
C GLN A 102 4.08 -3.56 14.39
N ILE A 103 4.00 -4.86 14.01
CA ILE A 103 3.43 -5.92 14.87
C ILE A 103 4.11 -5.90 16.22
N PHE A 104 5.44 -5.88 16.23
CA PHE A 104 6.23 -5.89 17.46
C PHE A 104 5.95 -4.65 18.31
N ALA A 105 6.04 -3.45 17.75
CA ALA A 105 5.80 -2.21 18.49
C ALA A 105 4.39 -2.13 19.07
N MET A 106 3.36 -2.54 18.31
CA MET A 106 1.97 -2.56 18.75
C MET A 106 1.76 -3.57 19.86
N TYR A 107 2.33 -4.78 19.75
CA TYR A 107 2.21 -5.80 20.80
C TYR A 107 2.91 -5.38 22.09
N GLU A 108 4.10 -4.78 22.01
CA GLU A 108 4.77 -4.23 23.19
C GLU A 108 3.92 -3.12 23.86
N ALA A 109 3.27 -2.25 23.08
CA ALA A 109 2.33 -1.27 23.62
C ALA A 109 1.12 -1.95 24.30
N CYS A 110 0.56 -3.00 23.70
CA CYS A 110 -0.52 -3.79 24.29
C CYS A 110 -0.11 -4.41 25.64
N LYS A 111 1.10 -4.95 25.77
CA LYS A 111 1.61 -5.50 27.04
C LYS A 111 1.68 -4.41 28.13
N VAL A 112 2.11 -3.22 27.78
CA VAL A 112 2.15 -2.08 28.73
C VAL A 112 0.74 -1.67 29.16
N LEU A 113 -0.20 -1.56 28.20
CA LEU A 113 -1.59 -1.22 28.52
C LEU A 113 -2.23 -2.26 29.41
N GLU A 114 -2.06 -3.55 29.10
CA GLU A 114 -2.52 -4.67 29.93
C GLU A 114 -1.94 -4.60 31.35
N SER A 115 -0.63 -4.36 31.49
CA SER A 115 0.01 -4.24 32.80
C SER A 115 -0.51 -3.07 33.66
N ARG A 116 -1.05 -2.05 32.99
CA ARG A 116 -1.71 -0.89 33.63
C ARG A 116 -3.19 -1.12 33.93
N GLY A 117 -3.72 -2.31 33.61
CA GLY A 117 -5.12 -2.71 33.89
C GLY A 117 -6.13 -2.22 32.85
N PHE A 118 -5.71 -1.75 31.69
CA PHE A 118 -6.63 -1.45 30.60
C PHE A 118 -7.14 -2.74 29.93
N ALA A 119 -8.41 -2.73 29.50
CA ALA A 119 -9.08 -3.90 28.94
C ALA A 119 -10.15 -3.53 27.89
N ASP A 120 -9.92 -2.48 27.09
CA ASP A 120 -10.83 -2.02 26.05
C ASP A 120 -10.08 -1.70 24.74
N PHE A 121 -9.09 -2.54 24.42
CA PHE A 121 -8.30 -2.45 23.21
C PHE A 121 -8.14 -3.80 22.53
N GLY A 122 -7.66 -3.78 21.27
CA GLY A 122 -7.37 -4.97 20.50
C GLY A 122 -6.15 -4.80 19.60
N LEU A 123 -5.64 -5.94 19.13
CA LEU A 123 -4.59 -6.03 18.11
C LEU A 123 -5.13 -6.85 16.94
N LEU A 124 -5.24 -6.24 15.77
CA LEU A 124 -5.72 -6.83 14.52
C LEU A 124 -4.55 -6.99 13.55
N LEU A 125 -4.29 -8.22 13.15
CA LEU A 125 -3.23 -8.55 12.21
C LEU A 125 -3.85 -9.11 10.93
N LEU A 126 -3.61 -8.45 9.81
CA LEU A 126 -4.27 -8.69 8.53
C LEU A 126 -3.34 -9.39 7.53
N ALA A 127 -3.89 -10.25 6.70
CA ALA A 127 -3.17 -10.90 5.62
C ALA A 127 -3.30 -10.10 4.31
N GLY A 128 -2.26 -10.13 3.47
CA GLY A 128 -2.34 -9.73 2.06
C GLY A 128 -2.51 -8.24 1.79
N GLU A 129 -1.95 -7.38 2.61
CA GLU A 129 -1.90 -5.93 2.36
C GLU A 129 -1.18 -5.65 1.04
N GLU A 130 0.02 -6.19 0.88
CA GLU A 130 0.96 -5.99 -0.23
C GLU A 130 0.41 -6.46 -1.59
N THR A 131 -0.64 -7.26 -1.58
CA THR A 131 -1.26 -7.83 -2.78
C THR A 131 -2.70 -7.39 -3.00
N GLY A 132 -3.14 -6.34 -2.28
CA GLY A 132 -4.43 -5.68 -2.51
C GLY A 132 -5.39 -5.74 -1.34
N SER A 133 -4.88 -5.82 -0.11
CA SER A 133 -5.66 -5.66 1.13
C SER A 133 -6.83 -6.66 1.25
N TYR A 134 -6.65 -7.89 0.78
CA TYR A 134 -7.76 -8.85 0.80
C TYR A 134 -8.14 -9.28 2.22
N GLY A 135 -7.19 -9.32 3.16
CA GLY A 135 -7.47 -9.54 4.58
C GLY A 135 -8.32 -8.44 5.19
N ALA A 136 -7.98 -7.17 4.92
CA ALA A 136 -8.77 -6.04 5.37
C ALA A 136 -10.20 -6.07 4.79
N LYS A 137 -10.34 -6.37 3.50
CA LYS A 137 -11.64 -6.53 2.84
C LYS A 137 -12.48 -7.64 3.45
N ALA A 138 -11.87 -8.79 3.73
CA ALA A 138 -12.54 -9.91 4.38
C ALA A 138 -12.99 -9.53 5.79
N PHE A 139 -12.12 -8.92 6.60
CA PHE A 139 -12.45 -8.47 7.94
C PHE A 139 -13.58 -7.43 7.93
N ASN A 140 -13.50 -6.45 7.04
CA ASN A 140 -14.55 -5.43 6.90
C ASN A 140 -15.93 -6.02 6.57
N SER A 141 -15.98 -7.08 5.76
CA SER A 141 -17.24 -7.75 5.40
C SER A 141 -17.89 -8.46 6.59
N VAL A 142 -17.08 -9.00 7.51
CA VAL A 142 -17.57 -9.66 8.73
C VAL A 142 -18.02 -8.64 9.76
N MET A 143 -17.33 -7.51 9.90
CA MET A 143 -17.54 -6.48 10.91
C MET A 143 -18.49 -5.37 10.46
N SER A 144 -19.10 -5.46 9.27
CA SER A 144 -19.93 -4.39 8.71
C SER A 144 -21.00 -3.89 9.68
N GLY A 145 -20.90 -2.60 10.06
CA GLY A 145 -21.83 -1.90 10.94
C GLY A 145 -21.61 -2.08 12.45
N ALA A 146 -20.66 -2.90 12.89
CA ALA A 146 -20.48 -3.23 14.32
C ALA A 146 -19.41 -2.37 15.03
N ALA A 147 -18.62 -1.56 14.30
CA ALA A 147 -17.44 -0.91 14.85
C ALA A 147 -17.33 0.60 14.52
N SER A 148 -18.45 1.27 14.23
CA SER A 148 -18.47 2.70 13.85
C SER A 148 -17.84 3.63 14.89
N ASP A 149 -17.94 3.29 16.17
CA ASP A 149 -17.41 4.09 17.28
C ASP A 149 -16.02 3.63 17.74
N VAL A 150 -15.46 2.61 17.08
CA VAL A 150 -14.14 2.06 17.36
C VAL A 150 -13.08 2.81 16.54
N TRP A 151 -12.00 3.18 17.22
CA TRP A 151 -10.81 3.74 16.58
C TRP A 151 -9.91 2.63 16.07
N VAL A 152 -9.39 2.78 14.85
CA VAL A 152 -8.33 1.92 14.36
C VAL A 152 -7.05 2.72 14.12
N ILE A 153 -5.94 2.22 14.65
CA ILE A 153 -4.60 2.77 14.47
C ILE A 153 -3.88 1.80 13.53
N VAL A 154 -3.71 2.21 12.27
CA VAL A 154 -3.04 1.39 11.26
C VAL A 154 -1.53 1.68 11.31
N GLY A 155 -0.75 0.63 11.50
CA GLY A 155 0.72 0.69 11.60
C GLY A 155 1.38 0.55 10.26
N GLU A 156 2.06 1.62 9.86
CA GLU A 156 2.82 1.73 8.61
C GLU A 156 4.11 2.53 8.85
N PRO A 157 5.15 2.42 8.01
CA PRO A 157 6.41 3.14 8.19
C PRO A 157 6.28 4.63 7.88
N THR A 158 5.85 5.41 8.89
CA THR A 158 5.59 6.85 8.79
C THR A 158 6.60 7.73 9.52
N ASP A 159 7.75 7.19 9.91
CA ASP A 159 8.76 7.88 10.74
C ASP A 159 8.18 8.37 12.08
N ASN A 160 7.27 7.61 12.68
CA ASN A 160 6.55 7.97 13.92
C ASN A 160 5.72 9.27 13.83
N CYS A 161 5.39 9.74 12.63
CA CYS A 161 4.45 10.82 12.40
C CYS A 161 3.05 10.27 12.11
N MET A 162 2.00 10.98 12.52
CA MET A 162 0.66 10.67 12.05
C MET A 162 0.51 11.06 10.58
N ALA A 163 -0.01 10.19 9.73
CA ALA A 163 -0.35 10.59 8.37
C ALA A 163 -1.59 11.48 8.40
N SER A 164 -1.51 12.67 7.82
CA SER A 164 -2.67 13.55 7.65
C SER A 164 -3.55 13.14 6.46
N ALA A 165 -2.91 12.58 5.43
CA ALA A 165 -3.55 12.04 4.23
C ALA A 165 -2.62 11.04 3.53
N ALA A 166 -3.20 10.16 2.71
CA ALA A 166 -2.47 9.25 1.82
C ALA A 166 -2.93 9.39 0.38
N LYS A 167 -1.99 9.22 -0.57
CA LYS A 167 -2.31 9.16 -2.00
C LYS A 167 -3.14 7.93 -2.31
N GLY A 168 -4.05 8.09 -3.24
CA GLY A 168 -4.77 6.98 -3.85
C GLY A 168 -3.89 6.19 -4.83
N THR A 169 -4.42 5.07 -5.26
CA THR A 169 -3.79 4.18 -6.23
C THR A 169 -4.77 3.89 -7.36
N LYS A 170 -4.30 3.90 -8.61
CA LYS A 170 -5.09 3.41 -9.75
C LYS A 170 -4.19 2.57 -10.65
N SER A 171 -4.66 1.39 -10.99
CA SER A 171 -3.92 0.44 -11.83
C SER A 171 -4.69 0.16 -13.12
N PHE A 172 -3.98 0.23 -14.24
CA PHE A 172 -4.55 -0.03 -15.57
C PHE A 172 -3.62 -0.96 -16.34
N GLU A 173 -4.19 -1.98 -16.98
CA GLU A 173 -3.51 -2.74 -18.01
C GLU A 173 -3.83 -2.14 -19.36
N VAL A 174 -2.79 -1.86 -20.13
CA VAL A 174 -2.91 -1.34 -21.47
C VAL A 174 -2.33 -2.36 -22.44
N THR A 175 -3.15 -2.78 -23.40
CA THR A 175 -2.75 -3.69 -24.47
C THR A 175 -2.71 -2.94 -25.79
N PHE A 176 -1.62 -3.09 -26.50
CA PHE A 176 -1.40 -2.55 -27.84
C PHE A 176 -1.36 -3.71 -28.82
N THR A 177 -2.11 -3.59 -29.92
CA THR A 177 -2.13 -4.56 -31.01
C THR A 177 -1.46 -3.97 -32.23
N GLY A 178 -0.52 -4.68 -32.79
CA GLY A 178 0.15 -4.38 -34.03
C GLY A 178 -0.26 -5.32 -35.15
N ARG A 179 0.50 -5.25 -36.25
CA ARG A 179 0.45 -6.19 -37.37
C ARG A 179 1.86 -6.57 -37.76
N SER A 180 2.22 -7.83 -37.58
CA SER A 180 3.53 -8.36 -37.87
C SER A 180 3.84 -8.27 -39.37
N CYS A 181 5.07 -7.91 -39.68
CA CYS A 181 5.66 -8.05 -40.99
C CYS A 181 7.20 -8.08 -40.86
N HIS A 182 7.90 -8.36 -41.96
CA HIS A 182 9.35 -8.31 -42.01
C HIS A 182 9.85 -6.87 -41.74
N SER A 183 10.78 -6.71 -40.80
CA SER A 183 11.24 -5.39 -40.36
C SER A 183 11.88 -4.51 -41.47
N GLY A 184 12.35 -5.13 -42.55
CA GLY A 184 12.85 -4.42 -43.72
C GLY A 184 11.78 -3.86 -44.67
N TYR A 185 10.50 -4.20 -44.40
CA TYR A 185 9.34 -3.73 -45.16
C TYR A 185 8.23 -3.26 -44.24
N PRO A 186 8.53 -2.23 -43.39
CA PRO A 186 7.61 -1.80 -42.32
C PRO A 186 6.26 -1.25 -42.81
N GLU A 187 6.19 -0.85 -44.09
CA GLU A 187 4.95 -0.40 -44.75
C GLU A 187 3.86 -1.50 -44.84
N ASN A 188 4.25 -2.76 -44.68
CA ASN A 188 3.32 -3.90 -44.73
C ASN A 188 2.70 -4.23 -43.36
N GLY A 189 3.10 -3.54 -42.29
CA GLY A 189 2.60 -3.77 -40.95
C GLY A 189 2.58 -2.50 -40.10
N HIS A 190 2.41 -2.68 -38.80
CA HIS A 190 2.56 -1.64 -37.81
C HIS A 190 2.93 -2.25 -36.44
N SER A 191 3.81 -1.59 -35.71
CA SER A 191 4.39 -2.11 -34.50
C SER A 191 3.61 -1.69 -33.26
N ALA A 192 3.23 -2.65 -32.41
CA ALA A 192 2.64 -2.40 -31.10
C ALA A 192 3.58 -1.58 -30.20
N ILE A 193 4.91 -1.73 -30.37
CA ILE A 193 5.91 -0.96 -29.61
C ILE A 193 5.87 0.53 -30.00
N ILE A 194 5.64 0.85 -31.27
CA ILE A 194 5.49 2.25 -31.69
C ILE A 194 4.22 2.86 -31.10
N HIS A 195 3.11 2.12 -31.06
CA HIS A 195 1.88 2.56 -30.43
C HIS A 195 2.07 2.80 -28.93
N PHE A 196 2.82 1.95 -28.23
CA PHE A 196 3.17 2.16 -26.83
C PHE A 196 4.00 3.44 -26.65
N ASN A 197 4.99 3.70 -27.51
CA ASN A 197 5.76 4.95 -27.45
C ASN A 197 4.87 6.19 -27.61
N ASP A 198 3.93 6.15 -28.56
CA ASP A 198 3.00 7.25 -28.78
C ASP A 198 2.07 7.45 -27.57
N PHE A 199 1.61 6.36 -26.95
CA PHE A 199 0.86 6.39 -25.69
C PHE A 199 1.69 7.04 -24.56
N LEU A 200 2.96 6.66 -24.40
CA LEU A 200 3.82 7.27 -23.37
C LEU A 200 4.01 8.77 -23.59
N ASN A 201 4.20 9.19 -24.84
CA ASN A 201 4.31 10.61 -25.16
C ASN A 201 3.01 11.36 -24.86
N ALA A 202 1.87 10.75 -25.16
CA ALA A 202 0.57 11.28 -24.80
C ALA A 202 0.40 11.42 -23.28
N LEU A 203 0.71 10.38 -22.53
CA LEU A 203 0.60 10.37 -21.07
C LEU A 203 1.51 11.43 -20.43
N ARG A 204 2.75 11.57 -20.90
CA ARG A 204 3.69 12.60 -20.43
C ARG A 204 3.23 14.03 -20.71
N SER A 205 2.41 14.24 -21.74
CA SER A 205 1.88 15.58 -22.06
C SER A 205 0.71 16.00 -21.20
N ILE A 206 0.16 15.08 -20.41
CA ILE A 206 -0.96 15.37 -19.52
C ILE A 206 -0.43 16.03 -18.23
N VAL A 207 -0.96 17.21 -17.95
CA VAL A 207 -0.69 17.93 -16.70
C VAL A 207 -1.81 17.61 -15.73
N PHE A 208 -1.50 16.84 -14.69
CA PHE A 208 -2.43 16.63 -13.58
C PHE A 208 -2.36 17.81 -12.61
N PRO A 209 -3.48 18.20 -12.00
CA PRO A 209 -3.47 19.25 -10.99
C PRO A 209 -2.61 18.84 -9.79
N GLU A 210 -1.93 19.81 -9.22
CA GLU A 210 -1.20 19.65 -7.97
C GLU A 210 -2.16 19.85 -6.79
N ASP A 211 -2.10 18.95 -5.82
CA ASP A 211 -2.93 18.98 -4.61
C ASP A 211 -2.16 19.69 -3.49
N GLU A 212 -2.82 20.56 -2.74
CA GLU A 212 -2.17 21.33 -1.67
C GLU A 212 -1.61 20.47 -0.54
N VAL A 213 -2.19 19.30 -0.28
CA VAL A 213 -1.77 18.38 0.79
C VAL A 213 -0.88 17.27 0.26
N LEU A 214 -1.30 16.62 -0.83
CA LEU A 214 -0.66 15.42 -1.36
C LEU A 214 0.37 15.72 -2.47
N GLY A 215 0.46 16.96 -2.92
CA GLY A 215 1.38 17.38 -3.99
C GLY A 215 1.02 16.80 -5.35
N ALA A 216 2.04 16.51 -6.16
CA ALA A 216 1.87 16.06 -7.54
C ALA A 216 1.42 14.60 -7.65
N THR A 217 0.59 14.32 -8.64
CA THR A 217 0.29 12.96 -9.11
C THR A 217 1.53 12.34 -9.73
N THR A 218 1.83 11.10 -9.39
CA THR A 218 2.94 10.34 -9.97
C THR A 218 2.44 9.07 -10.63
N TRP A 219 3.20 8.55 -11.60
CA TRP A 219 2.87 7.29 -12.26
C TRP A 219 4.11 6.52 -12.69
N ASN A 220 3.95 5.21 -12.84
CA ASN A 220 4.98 4.30 -13.30
C ASN A 220 4.40 3.31 -14.31
N VAL A 221 5.25 2.80 -15.20
CA VAL A 221 4.93 1.70 -16.13
C VAL A 221 5.70 0.47 -15.70
N GLY A 222 4.97 -0.60 -15.41
CA GLY A 222 5.52 -1.91 -15.08
C GLY A 222 4.95 -3.03 -15.95
N ARG A 223 5.44 -4.23 -15.77
CA ARG A 223 4.99 -5.44 -16.48
C ARG A 223 4.91 -5.24 -18.01
N LEU A 224 5.93 -4.61 -18.56
CA LEU A 224 6.05 -4.38 -19.99
C LEU A 224 6.48 -5.68 -20.68
N VAL A 225 5.60 -6.22 -21.54
CA VAL A 225 5.82 -7.48 -22.25
C VAL A 225 5.54 -7.30 -23.74
N SER A 226 6.51 -7.60 -24.55
CA SER A 226 6.39 -7.74 -26.01
C SER A 226 7.39 -8.80 -26.46
N ASP A 227 6.85 -9.96 -26.85
CA ASP A 227 7.66 -11.12 -27.23
C ASP A 227 7.66 -11.27 -28.75
N ASN A 228 8.57 -10.57 -29.41
CA ASN A 228 8.76 -10.65 -30.85
C ASN A 228 10.25 -10.72 -31.23
N PRO A 229 10.63 -11.50 -32.27
CA PRO A 229 11.98 -11.46 -32.82
C PRO A 229 12.33 -10.07 -33.34
N GLN A 230 13.61 -9.70 -33.25
CA GLN A 230 14.09 -8.36 -33.65
C GLN A 230 13.86 -7.99 -35.15
N ASN A 231 13.69 -8.99 -36.01
CA ASN A 231 13.47 -8.82 -37.46
C ASN A 231 11.97 -8.86 -37.85
N ILE A 232 11.07 -8.89 -36.90
CA ILE A 232 9.61 -8.88 -37.11
C ILE A 232 9.01 -7.72 -36.30
N LEU A 233 8.12 -6.95 -36.92
CA LEU A 233 7.35 -5.93 -36.18
C LEU A 233 6.48 -6.58 -35.12
N SER A 234 6.48 -6.00 -33.92
CA SER A 234 5.67 -6.49 -32.80
C SER A 234 4.18 -6.36 -33.11
N ASP A 235 3.45 -7.46 -32.96
CA ASP A 235 1.99 -7.52 -33.10
C ASP A 235 1.25 -7.38 -31.77
N SER A 236 1.96 -7.45 -30.64
CA SER A 236 1.36 -7.30 -29.32
C SER A 236 2.35 -6.72 -28.32
N LEU A 237 1.86 -5.81 -27.49
CA LEU A 237 2.54 -5.34 -26.29
C LEU A 237 1.52 -5.10 -25.19
N THR A 238 1.82 -5.58 -23.99
CA THR A 238 1.03 -5.27 -22.79
C THR A 238 1.90 -4.57 -21.75
N CYS A 239 1.31 -3.66 -20.99
CA CYS A 239 1.95 -3.05 -19.84
C CYS A 239 0.94 -2.73 -18.74
N ARG A 240 1.44 -2.49 -17.53
CA ARG A 240 0.68 -1.95 -16.41
C ARG A 240 1.10 -0.51 -16.16
N VAL A 241 0.11 0.40 -16.11
CA VAL A 241 0.32 1.78 -15.67
C VAL A 241 -0.27 1.92 -14.28
N TYR A 242 0.55 2.38 -13.35
CA TYR A 242 0.19 2.54 -11.94
C TYR A 242 0.33 3.99 -11.52
N PHE A 243 -0.74 4.57 -11.01
CA PHE A 243 -0.78 5.95 -10.55
C PHE A 243 -0.84 6.04 -9.04
N ARG A 244 -0.19 7.06 -8.49
CA ARG A 244 -0.40 7.58 -7.15
C ARG A 244 -1.20 8.88 -7.30
N THR A 245 -2.48 8.82 -7.00
CA THR A 245 -3.44 9.92 -7.22
C THR A 245 -3.57 10.81 -5.98
N THR A 246 -4.08 12.01 -6.20
CA THR A 246 -4.37 13.01 -5.16
C THR A 246 -5.86 13.32 -5.17
N PHE A 247 -6.37 14.09 -4.19
CA PHE A 247 -7.78 14.47 -4.14
C PHE A 247 -8.20 15.20 -5.42
N GLU A 248 -7.31 16.03 -5.99
CA GLU A 248 -7.57 16.82 -7.19
C GLU A 248 -7.47 15.98 -8.49
N SER A 249 -6.73 14.87 -8.49
CA SER A 249 -6.43 14.12 -9.71
C SER A 249 -7.11 12.76 -9.82
N ASP A 250 -7.69 12.22 -8.75
CA ASP A 250 -8.16 10.84 -8.70
C ASP A 250 -9.18 10.50 -9.80
N GLU A 251 -10.20 11.34 -9.92
CA GLU A 251 -11.23 11.20 -10.97
C GLU A 251 -10.65 11.51 -12.36
N MET A 252 -9.80 12.54 -12.46
CA MET A 252 -9.17 12.92 -13.72
C MET A 252 -8.31 11.78 -14.29
N VAL A 253 -7.53 11.06 -13.47
CA VAL A 253 -6.75 9.90 -13.90
C VAL A 253 -7.65 8.81 -14.48
N CYS A 254 -8.75 8.49 -13.81
CA CYS A 254 -9.71 7.50 -14.31
C CYS A 254 -10.32 7.92 -15.65
N ASN A 255 -10.69 9.19 -15.79
CA ASN A 255 -11.29 9.75 -17.01
C ASN A 255 -10.26 9.78 -18.16
N VAL A 256 -9.02 10.20 -17.87
CA VAL A 256 -7.93 10.21 -18.85
C VAL A 256 -7.68 8.80 -19.38
N MET A 257 -7.48 7.83 -18.51
CA MET A 257 -7.17 6.45 -18.90
C MET A 257 -8.34 5.79 -19.63
N LYS A 258 -9.58 6.04 -19.23
CA LYS A 258 -10.78 5.57 -19.93
C LYS A 258 -10.89 6.13 -21.34
N ASN A 259 -10.54 7.42 -21.50
CA ASN A 259 -10.72 8.15 -22.76
C ASN A 259 -9.47 8.11 -23.65
N ILE A 260 -8.29 7.74 -23.14
CA ILE A 260 -7.03 7.75 -23.90
C ILE A 260 -7.07 6.79 -25.08
N ALA A 261 -7.86 5.72 -25.00
CA ALA A 261 -8.19 4.82 -26.11
C ALA A 261 -9.39 5.31 -26.93
N GLY A 262 -10.07 6.37 -26.50
CA GLY A 262 -11.30 6.89 -27.11
C GLY A 262 -11.08 7.68 -28.39
N PRO A 263 -12.15 7.95 -29.19
CA PRO A 263 -12.05 8.67 -30.45
C PRO A 263 -11.49 10.11 -30.33
N GLU A 264 -11.76 10.80 -29.23
CA GLU A 264 -11.31 12.19 -29.05
C GLU A 264 -9.82 12.33 -28.71
N ALA A 265 -9.25 11.36 -27.96
CA ALA A 265 -7.82 11.34 -27.66
C ALA A 265 -6.97 11.21 -28.93
N LYS A 266 -7.49 10.57 -29.93
CA LYS A 266 -6.91 10.31 -31.24
C LYS A 266 -6.71 11.56 -32.08
N LEU A 267 -7.61 12.54 -31.98
CA LEU A 267 -7.48 13.83 -32.64
C LEU A 267 -6.35 14.67 -32.04
N ARG A 268 -5.99 14.45 -30.78
CA ARG A 268 -4.89 15.15 -30.09
C ARG A 268 -3.53 14.50 -30.29
N PHE A 269 -3.46 13.19 -30.42
CA PHE A 269 -2.22 12.41 -30.41
C PHE A 269 -1.87 11.81 -31.78
N GLY A 270 -2.79 11.74 -32.69
CA GLY A 270 -2.59 11.19 -34.06
C GLY A 270 -1.94 12.15 -35.05
N ARG A 271 -1.49 13.33 -34.63
CA ARG A 271 -0.78 14.27 -35.52
C ARG A 271 0.72 14.00 -35.48
N ARG A 272 1.22 13.15 -36.36
CA ARG A 272 2.63 13.12 -36.75
C ARG A 272 2.85 14.13 -37.88
N GLN A 273 3.63 15.17 -37.64
CA GLN A 273 4.21 15.96 -38.73
C GLN A 273 5.31 15.11 -39.38
N VAL A 274 5.18 14.87 -40.68
CA VAL A 274 6.29 14.37 -41.48
C VAL A 274 7.22 15.52 -41.82
N GLN A 275 8.51 15.23 -42.10
CA GLN A 275 9.51 16.24 -42.41
C GLN A 275 9.16 17.14 -43.63
N ASP A 276 8.20 16.77 -44.43
CA ASP A 276 7.70 17.55 -45.57
C ASP A 276 6.47 18.44 -45.28
N GLY A 277 6.01 18.48 -44.03
CA GLY A 277 4.86 19.30 -43.62
C GLY A 277 3.50 18.73 -43.98
N SER A 278 3.38 17.51 -44.48
CA SER A 278 2.10 16.86 -44.75
C SER A 278 1.56 16.14 -43.53
N ASP A 279 0.23 16.25 -43.26
CA ASP A 279 -0.46 15.56 -42.18
C ASP A 279 -0.76 14.10 -42.60
N ILE A 280 -0.14 13.12 -41.97
CA ILE A 280 -0.54 11.69 -42.07
C ILE A 280 -1.71 11.46 -41.15
N VAL A 281 -2.87 11.97 -41.48
CA VAL A 281 -3.97 12.08 -40.50
C VAL A 281 -5.02 10.96 -40.61
N ALA A 282 -5.27 10.40 -41.75
CA ALA A 282 -6.51 9.63 -41.94
C ALA A 282 -6.39 8.10 -41.80
N LYS A 283 -5.28 7.51 -42.21
CA LYS A 283 -5.07 6.04 -42.20
C LYS A 283 -4.56 5.53 -40.86
N ASP A 284 -3.64 6.27 -40.22
CA ASP A 284 -3.00 5.87 -38.98
C ASP A 284 -3.92 6.03 -37.76
N VAL A 285 -4.82 7.01 -37.77
CA VAL A 285 -5.80 7.23 -36.69
C VAL A 285 -6.78 6.05 -36.59
N ALA A 286 -7.26 5.52 -37.71
CA ALA A 286 -8.16 4.37 -37.72
C ALA A 286 -7.47 3.07 -37.25
N LEU A 287 -6.16 2.94 -37.53
CA LEU A 287 -5.33 1.82 -37.07
C LEU A 287 -5.07 1.91 -35.57
N TRP A 288 -4.72 3.10 -35.09
CA TRP A 288 -4.55 3.37 -33.67
C TRP A 288 -5.81 3.05 -32.86
N GLN A 289 -6.98 3.30 -33.44
CA GLN A 289 -8.29 3.07 -32.80
C GLN A 289 -8.61 1.62 -32.49
N LYS A 290 -8.12 0.72 -33.31
CA LYS A 290 -8.32 -0.72 -33.13
C LYS A 290 -7.17 -1.37 -32.37
N SER A 291 -6.11 -0.60 -32.09
CA SER A 291 -4.83 -1.13 -31.63
C SER A 291 -4.58 -0.97 -30.12
N MET A 292 -5.45 -0.27 -29.40
CA MET A 292 -5.23 -0.08 -27.96
C MET A 292 -6.50 -0.36 -27.18
N SER A 293 -6.36 -1.16 -26.10
CA SER A 293 -7.40 -1.36 -25.08
C SER A 293 -6.86 -1.05 -23.70
N VAL A 294 -7.72 -0.50 -22.83
CA VAL A 294 -7.39 -0.18 -21.44
C VAL A 294 -8.37 -0.92 -20.53
N LYS A 295 -7.83 -1.70 -19.59
CA LYS A 295 -8.58 -2.39 -18.56
C LYS A 295 -8.18 -1.85 -17.20
N ALA A 296 -9.14 -1.33 -16.43
CA ALA A 296 -8.91 -0.92 -15.05
C ALA A 296 -8.84 -2.15 -14.13
N PHE A 297 -7.90 -2.13 -13.20
CA PHE A 297 -7.75 -3.14 -12.14
C PHE A 297 -8.16 -2.62 -10.76
N GLY A 298 -8.75 -1.42 -10.70
CA GLY A 298 -9.14 -0.79 -9.45
C GLY A 298 -8.00 -0.03 -8.80
N GLY A 299 -8.12 0.11 -7.48
CA GLY A 299 -7.25 0.89 -6.61
C GLY A 299 -8.09 1.78 -5.70
N ASP A 300 -7.45 2.30 -4.67
CA ASP A 300 -8.12 3.11 -3.65
C ASP A 300 -8.09 4.59 -4.02
N SER A 301 -9.08 5.32 -3.56
CA SER A 301 -9.06 6.79 -3.62
C SER A 301 -8.19 7.37 -2.51
N PRO A 302 -7.67 8.60 -2.68
CA PRO A 302 -6.93 9.29 -1.64
C PRO A 302 -7.75 9.37 -0.35
N SER A 303 -7.09 9.23 0.79
CA SER A 303 -7.74 9.17 2.11
C SER A 303 -7.20 10.25 3.04
N ARG A 304 -8.06 10.78 3.91
CA ARG A 304 -7.67 11.62 5.05
C ARG A 304 -7.72 10.77 6.31
N PHE A 305 -6.82 11.07 7.25
CA PHE A 305 -6.76 10.40 8.54
C PHE A 305 -6.91 11.42 9.67
N GLU A 306 -7.28 10.92 10.84
CA GLU A 306 -7.33 11.74 12.02
C GLU A 306 -5.92 11.97 12.58
N VAL A 307 -5.69 13.20 13.02
CA VAL A 307 -4.44 13.62 13.65
C VAL A 307 -4.78 14.15 15.04
N LEU A 308 -4.18 13.59 16.06
CA LEU A 308 -4.36 14.04 17.44
C LEU A 308 -3.43 15.20 17.76
N ASP A 309 -3.90 16.11 18.63
CA ASP A 309 -3.12 17.26 19.05
C ASP A 309 -1.78 16.87 19.72
N GLY A 310 -0.73 17.58 19.37
CA GLY A 310 0.61 17.37 19.93
C GLY A 310 1.37 16.17 19.34
N PHE A 311 0.89 15.59 18.24
CA PHE A 311 1.64 14.65 17.42
C PHE A 311 2.15 15.33 16.14
N PRO A 312 3.38 15.02 15.69
CA PRO A 312 3.85 15.45 14.39
C PRO A 312 3.00 14.76 13.29
N SER A 313 2.70 15.50 12.22
CA SER A 313 1.95 14.92 11.10
C SER A 313 2.54 15.31 9.75
N LYS A 314 2.31 14.44 8.76
CA LYS A 314 2.71 14.64 7.36
C LYS A 314 1.79 13.84 6.42
N PRO A 315 1.63 14.26 5.16
CA PRO A 315 1.00 13.41 4.15
C PRO A 315 1.95 12.27 3.75
N VAL A 316 1.39 11.15 3.27
CA VAL A 316 2.15 10.00 2.75
C VAL A 316 1.76 9.70 1.30
N ALA A 317 2.70 9.12 0.54
CA ALA A 317 2.50 8.85 -0.88
C ALA A 317 2.21 7.36 -1.17
N PHE A 318 2.01 6.54 -0.15
CA PHE A 318 1.76 5.10 -0.26
C PHE A 318 0.34 4.73 0.20
N GLY A 319 -0.10 3.51 -0.15
CA GLY A 319 -1.36 2.93 0.28
C GLY A 319 -1.20 2.15 1.59
N SER A 320 -2.31 1.70 2.15
CA SER A 320 -2.39 0.86 3.35
C SER A 320 -3.73 0.13 3.39
N ASP A 321 -3.94 -0.71 4.38
CA ASP A 321 -5.24 -1.36 4.65
C ASP A 321 -6.35 -0.37 5.09
N ALA A 322 -5.99 0.83 5.53
CA ALA A 322 -6.92 1.79 6.12
C ALA A 322 -8.16 2.13 5.26
N PRO A 323 -8.07 2.31 3.91
CA PRO A 323 -9.24 2.53 3.06
C PRO A 323 -10.23 1.36 3.08
N GLN A 324 -9.74 0.13 3.22
CA GLN A 324 -10.54 -1.10 3.18
C GLN A 324 -11.23 -1.41 4.52
N LEU A 325 -10.83 -0.75 5.60
CA LEU A 325 -11.39 -0.89 6.95
C LEU A 325 -12.52 0.12 7.20
N SER A 326 -13.52 0.16 6.31
CA SER A 326 -14.65 1.11 6.43
C SER A 326 -15.62 0.80 7.57
N CYS A 327 -15.51 -0.36 8.22
CA CYS A 327 -16.25 -0.69 9.43
C CYS A 327 -15.86 0.19 10.63
N PHE A 328 -14.66 0.78 10.65
CA PHE A 328 -14.20 1.70 11.68
C PHE A 328 -14.52 3.16 11.31
N GLY A 329 -15.09 3.92 12.23
CA GLY A 329 -15.43 5.33 12.00
C GLY A 329 -14.23 6.26 12.10
N HIS A 330 -13.23 5.90 12.92
CA HIS A 330 -12.06 6.72 13.21
C HIS A 330 -10.77 6.00 12.83
N LYS A 331 -9.92 6.66 12.05
CA LYS A 331 -8.70 6.04 11.51
C LYS A 331 -7.47 6.94 11.70
N ILE A 332 -6.45 6.40 12.34
CA ILE A 332 -5.11 6.98 12.44
C ILE A 332 -4.15 6.09 11.68
N LEU A 333 -3.23 6.68 10.93
CA LEU A 333 -2.13 5.97 10.27
C LEU A 333 -0.82 6.46 10.87
N CYS A 334 -0.09 5.56 11.56
CA CYS A 334 1.14 5.95 12.26
C CYS A 334 1.98 4.71 12.60
N GLY A 335 3.31 4.80 12.50
CA GLY A 335 4.19 3.75 12.99
C GLY A 335 5.67 4.04 12.82
N PRO A 336 6.52 3.14 13.37
CA PRO A 336 7.97 3.28 13.33
C PRO A 336 8.54 2.98 11.95
N GLY A 337 9.78 3.40 11.75
CA GLY A 337 10.53 3.16 10.53
C GLY A 337 10.13 4.08 9.39
N SER A 338 10.88 4.00 8.29
CA SER A 338 10.72 4.88 7.14
C SER A 338 10.35 4.11 5.89
N ILE A 339 9.36 4.61 5.16
CA ILE A 339 8.97 4.05 3.85
C ILE A 339 10.14 4.05 2.83
N HIS A 340 11.15 4.90 3.06
CA HIS A 340 12.31 4.99 2.16
C HIS A 340 13.24 3.78 2.23
N VAL A 341 13.13 2.94 3.26
CA VAL A 341 13.89 1.68 3.39
C VAL A 341 13.03 0.44 3.18
N ALA A 342 11.70 0.56 3.24
CA ALA A 342 10.77 -0.52 2.94
C ALA A 342 10.93 -1.01 1.49
N HIS A 343 10.64 -2.30 1.26
CA HIS A 343 10.72 -2.99 -0.06
C HIS A 343 12.14 -3.05 -0.68
N ARG A 344 13.17 -2.65 0.07
CA ARG A 344 14.56 -2.68 -0.39
C ARG A 344 15.32 -3.90 0.16
N PRO A 345 16.43 -4.32 -0.49
CA PRO A 345 17.32 -5.34 0.09
C PRO A 345 17.92 -4.92 1.43
N GLU A 346 18.09 -3.63 1.66
CA GLU A 346 18.68 -3.03 2.88
C GLU A 346 17.62 -2.64 3.91
N GLU A 347 16.42 -3.21 3.82
CA GLU A 347 15.34 -2.93 4.77
C GLU A 347 15.80 -3.12 6.21
N HIS A 348 15.53 -2.13 7.04
CA HIS A 348 15.91 -2.12 8.44
C HIS A 348 15.01 -1.22 9.28
N ILE A 349 15.10 -1.40 10.60
CA ILE A 349 14.47 -0.52 11.59
C ILE A 349 15.45 -0.28 12.75
N LEU A 350 15.32 0.86 13.41
CA LEU A 350 16.09 1.19 14.60
C LEU A 350 15.28 0.87 15.85
N LEU A 351 15.91 0.27 16.86
CA LEU A 351 15.26 -0.03 18.15
C LEU A 351 14.66 1.22 18.80
N LYS A 352 15.35 2.37 18.70
CA LYS A 352 14.84 3.65 19.21
C LYS A 352 13.55 4.11 18.51
N ASP A 353 13.37 3.78 17.22
CA ASP A 353 12.15 4.15 16.49
C ASP A 353 10.98 3.26 16.93
N ILE A 354 11.25 1.99 17.25
CA ILE A 354 10.27 1.07 17.85
C ILE A 354 9.89 1.55 19.25
N GLU A 355 10.85 1.90 20.10
CA GLU A 355 10.59 2.43 21.45
C GLU A 355 9.74 3.71 21.39
N HIS A 356 10.04 4.58 20.45
CA HIS A 356 9.26 5.80 20.22
C HIS A 356 7.81 5.45 19.81
N ALA A 357 7.63 4.48 18.91
CA ALA A 357 6.32 4.04 18.48
C ALA A 357 5.50 3.44 19.62
N ILE A 358 6.11 2.60 20.47
CA ILE A 358 5.45 2.03 21.65
C ILE A 358 4.88 3.15 22.52
N ASN A 359 5.70 4.16 22.81
CA ASN A 359 5.26 5.30 23.61
C ASN A 359 4.14 6.11 22.92
N ASN A 360 4.23 6.28 21.58
CA ASN A 360 3.20 6.94 20.80
C ASN A 360 1.88 6.16 20.83
N TYR A 361 1.89 4.84 20.65
CA TYR A 361 0.68 4.01 20.67
C TYR A 361 -0.01 4.05 22.04
N ILE A 362 0.77 3.99 23.12
CA ILE A 362 0.23 4.13 24.49
C ILE A 362 -0.39 5.51 24.68
N ARG A 363 0.28 6.58 24.21
CA ARG A 363 -0.23 7.95 24.31
C ARG A 363 -1.49 8.15 23.47
N ILE A 364 -1.50 7.66 22.20
CA ILE A 364 -2.67 7.73 21.31
C ILE A 364 -3.87 7.06 21.98
N TYR A 365 -3.68 5.83 22.49
CA TYR A 365 -4.72 5.12 23.22
C TYR A 365 -5.25 5.93 24.39
N THR A 366 -4.37 6.43 25.27
CA THR A 366 -4.79 7.17 26.46
C THR A 366 -5.50 8.49 26.11
N ASP A 367 -5.05 9.17 25.07
CA ASP A 367 -5.68 10.41 24.58
C ASP A 367 -7.09 10.13 24.03
N ILE A 368 -7.29 9.03 23.29
CA ILE A 368 -8.60 8.63 22.77
C ILE A 368 -9.56 8.27 23.92
N ILE A 369 -9.12 7.42 24.85
CA ILE A 369 -9.97 6.98 25.96
C ILE A 369 -10.34 8.13 26.90
N SER A 370 -9.45 9.12 27.07
CA SER A 370 -9.75 10.29 27.91
C SER A 370 -10.79 11.26 27.31
N ARG A 371 -11.09 11.15 26.02
CA ARG A 371 -12.08 11.98 25.30
C ARG A 371 -13.47 11.33 25.27
N GLN A 372 -13.57 10.04 25.60
CA GLN A 372 -14.83 9.28 25.69
C GLN A 372 -15.39 9.30 27.10
#